data_1108ffed2e0b25482307b4d71ee2481d
#
_entry.id   1108ffed2e0b25482307b4d71ee2481d
#
_cell.length_a   1.000
_cell.length_b   1.000
_cell.length_c   1.000
_cell.angle_alpha   90.00
_cell.angle_beta   90.00
_cell.angle_gamma   90.00
#
_symmetry.space_group_name_H-M   'P 1'
#
loop_
_entity.id
_entity.type
_entity.pdbx_description
1 polymer ?
#
loop_
_entity_poly.entity_id
_entity_poly.type
_entity_poly.pdbx_seq_one_letter_code
_entity_poly.pdbx_strand_id
1 'polypeptide(L)'
;MLYAYYDQWSADRNLFSDLQIASSSSFSRHFQNYPVLYLDMTDFVTRYDSVNIVEHIQSDVISELKEVFPNIQHRNDRDLSDVLLDIVLQEPRQEKFIMIIDEWDAILREFKNENGVDDKYIKLLRGLFKSTNAMSTFAGVYMTGILPIKKYNTQSALNNFHEYSMVQPGPMADCFGFTSDEVRSLCAKHHMGYEPLEEWYDGYQIGGKVGMFNPTSVMIALYNQYCDTYWANSGAYDTVASYIRMNFEGLKDDVIRLLAGEACPVETSSFQNDLNVVRSKDDVLTVLIHLGYLSYDRNSRTCRIPNREVATEFKNSIVSETGWGVVATAINQSEQLLADTLASKSNSVAKAIDVIHSDNTSVLQYNDENSLACVLTIAYYAAKKDYLMIREFPSGKGFADIVLLPRPNCTQPAVVLELKYDKSADTAIEQIYDKRYAGSLSDFAGEVVLVGINYDKATKQHECKIEKLKA
;
A
#
# COMPACT_ATOMS: atom_id res chain seq x y z
N MET A 1 -21.17 -8.87 5.16
CA MET A 1 -21.18 -9.35 6.56
C MET A 1 -21.94 -8.42 7.48
N LEU A 2 -21.65 -7.10 7.56
CA LEU A 2 -22.40 -6.15 8.39
C LEU A 2 -23.90 -6.12 8.06
N TYR A 3 -24.27 -6.15 6.78
CA TYR A 3 -25.65 -6.27 6.34
C TYR A 3 -26.33 -7.47 7.02
N ALA A 4 -25.80 -8.67 6.85
CA ALA A 4 -26.39 -9.89 7.41
C ALA A 4 -26.41 -9.89 8.96
N TYR A 5 -25.53 -9.15 9.62
CA TYR A 5 -25.51 -9.02 11.07
C TYR A 5 -26.65 -8.14 11.59
N TYR A 6 -26.92 -7.02 10.94
CA TYR A 6 -27.89 -6.06 11.44
C TYR A 6 -29.31 -6.27 10.89
N ASP A 7 -29.42 -6.80 9.64
CA ASP A 7 -30.68 -6.82 8.92
C ASP A 7 -31.72 -7.77 9.53
N GLN A 8 -32.87 -7.21 9.89
CA GLN A 8 -33.97 -7.95 10.54
C GLN A 8 -34.66 -8.96 9.63
N TRP A 9 -34.47 -8.89 8.32
CA TRP A 9 -35.01 -9.85 7.33
C TRP A 9 -34.00 -10.90 6.90
N SER A 10 -32.78 -10.86 7.44
CA SER A 10 -31.76 -11.86 7.13
C SER A 10 -32.20 -13.26 7.64
N ALA A 11 -32.14 -14.23 6.74
CA ALA A 11 -32.66 -15.59 7.04
C ALA A 11 -31.68 -16.47 7.83
N ASP A 12 -30.37 -16.21 7.74
CA ASP A 12 -29.35 -17.09 8.33
C ASP A 12 -28.91 -16.60 9.72
N ARG A 13 -29.53 -17.18 10.74
CA ARG A 13 -29.25 -16.89 12.15
C ARG A 13 -27.97 -17.54 12.68
N ASN A 14 -27.41 -18.53 11.99
CA ASN A 14 -26.25 -19.28 12.48
C ASN A 14 -24.93 -18.75 11.96
N LEU A 15 -24.95 -17.81 11.01
CA LEU A 15 -23.76 -17.30 10.34
C LEU A 15 -22.72 -16.70 11.29
N PHE A 16 -23.12 -16.27 12.47
CA PHE A 16 -22.29 -15.57 13.45
C PHE A 16 -22.04 -16.39 14.73
N SER A 17 -22.60 -17.60 14.86
CA SER A 17 -22.53 -18.41 16.10
C SER A 17 -21.10 -18.74 16.53
N ASP A 18 -20.21 -18.95 15.57
CA ASP A 18 -18.83 -19.36 15.79
C ASP A 18 -17.85 -18.18 15.74
N LEU A 19 -18.37 -16.95 15.56
CA LEU A 19 -17.58 -15.75 15.50
C LEU A 19 -17.46 -15.07 16.88
N GLN A 20 -16.37 -14.39 17.10
CA GLN A 20 -16.07 -13.66 18.34
C GLN A 20 -17.19 -12.71 18.77
N ILE A 21 -17.91 -12.11 17.82
CA ILE A 21 -19.03 -11.21 18.07
C ILE A 21 -20.18 -11.89 18.84
N ALA A 22 -20.38 -13.19 18.68
CA ALA A 22 -21.43 -13.92 19.38
C ALA A 22 -21.26 -13.92 20.91
N SER A 23 -20.01 -13.73 21.39
CA SER A 23 -19.72 -13.63 22.82
C SER A 23 -19.88 -12.20 23.38
N SER A 24 -20.18 -11.21 22.54
CA SER A 24 -20.42 -9.84 22.98
C SER A 24 -21.69 -9.70 23.80
N SER A 25 -21.65 -8.97 24.91
CA SER A 25 -22.82 -8.66 25.74
C SER A 25 -23.91 -7.87 24.98
N SER A 26 -23.52 -7.20 23.88
CA SER A 26 -24.43 -6.44 23.04
C SER A 26 -24.99 -7.24 21.84
N PHE A 27 -24.56 -8.49 21.66
CA PHE A 27 -24.94 -9.32 20.50
C PHE A 27 -26.46 -9.37 20.31
N SER A 28 -27.20 -9.84 21.33
CA SER A 28 -28.65 -10.00 21.26
C SER A 28 -29.42 -8.68 21.05
N ARG A 29 -28.80 -7.56 21.43
CA ARG A 29 -29.40 -6.24 21.24
C ARG A 29 -29.36 -5.77 19.79
N HIS A 30 -28.32 -6.15 19.05
CA HIS A 30 -28.08 -5.59 17.71
C HIS A 30 -28.24 -6.62 16.58
N PHE A 31 -28.11 -7.91 16.89
CA PHE A 31 -28.17 -8.96 15.90
C PHE A 31 -29.56 -9.07 15.28
N GLN A 32 -29.65 -8.80 13.97
CA GLN A 32 -30.88 -8.89 13.16
C GLN A 32 -32.08 -8.10 13.73
N ASN A 33 -31.82 -6.87 14.19
CA ASN A 33 -32.83 -6.03 14.83
C ASN A 33 -33.07 -4.67 14.14
N TYR A 34 -32.56 -4.47 12.94
CA TYR A 34 -32.68 -3.20 12.24
C TYR A 34 -33.13 -3.34 10.79
N PRO A 35 -33.90 -2.41 10.24
CA PRO A 35 -33.98 -2.24 8.79
C PRO A 35 -32.63 -1.71 8.29
N VAL A 36 -32.00 -2.43 7.32
CA VAL A 36 -30.69 -2.07 6.79
C VAL A 36 -30.82 -1.59 5.35
N LEU A 37 -30.24 -0.43 5.08
CA LEU A 37 -30.02 0.10 3.73
C LEU A 37 -28.57 -0.16 3.35
N TYR A 38 -28.36 -0.93 2.29
CA TYR A 38 -27.03 -1.20 1.73
C TYR A 38 -26.93 -0.59 0.33
N LEU A 39 -26.00 0.33 0.16
CA LEU A 39 -25.74 1.01 -1.10
C LEU A 39 -24.29 0.72 -1.53
N ASP A 40 -24.12 0.10 -2.68
CA ASP A 40 -22.84 -0.05 -3.38
C ASP A 40 -22.74 1.07 -4.44
N MET A 41 -21.86 2.05 -4.21
CA MET A 41 -21.71 3.18 -5.15
C MET A 41 -21.10 2.77 -6.47
N THR A 42 -20.34 1.66 -6.52
CA THR A 42 -19.80 1.13 -7.77
C THR A 42 -20.90 0.64 -8.70
N ASP A 43 -21.96 0.03 -8.15
CA ASP A 43 -23.12 -0.39 -8.95
C ASP A 43 -23.85 0.81 -9.58
N PHE A 44 -24.02 1.89 -8.82
CA PHE A 44 -24.63 3.12 -9.35
C PHE A 44 -23.77 3.76 -10.47
N VAL A 45 -22.45 3.84 -10.27
CA VAL A 45 -21.52 4.36 -11.27
C VAL A 45 -21.55 3.53 -12.57
N THR A 46 -21.73 2.21 -12.44
CA THR A 46 -21.83 1.31 -13.61
C THR A 46 -23.11 1.51 -14.39
N ARG A 47 -24.21 1.88 -13.72
CA ARG A 47 -25.54 2.00 -14.35
C ARG A 47 -25.88 3.39 -14.84
N TYR A 48 -25.34 4.44 -14.23
CA TYR A 48 -25.74 5.82 -14.47
C TYR A 48 -24.55 6.71 -14.80
N ASP A 49 -24.81 7.80 -15.52
CA ASP A 49 -23.82 8.82 -15.86
C ASP A 49 -23.74 9.96 -14.82
N SER A 50 -22.72 10.83 -14.94
CA SER A 50 -22.47 11.94 -14.03
C SER A 50 -23.58 13.00 -13.98
N VAL A 51 -24.48 13.03 -14.95
CA VAL A 51 -25.54 14.06 -15.04
C VAL A 51 -26.64 13.78 -14.05
N ASN A 52 -27.07 12.53 -13.92
CA ASN A 52 -28.30 12.13 -13.25
C ASN A 52 -28.13 11.06 -12.15
N ILE A 53 -26.90 10.57 -11.91
CA ILE A 53 -26.64 9.50 -10.92
C ILE A 53 -27.19 9.85 -9.52
N VAL A 54 -27.06 11.10 -9.06
CA VAL A 54 -27.50 11.51 -7.72
C VAL A 54 -29.03 11.49 -7.61
N GLU A 55 -29.73 11.85 -8.65
CA GLU A 55 -31.18 11.74 -8.77
C GLU A 55 -31.63 10.28 -8.79
N HIS A 56 -30.90 9.41 -9.49
CA HIS A 56 -31.19 7.97 -9.54
C HIS A 56 -30.94 7.28 -8.20
N ILE A 57 -29.85 7.59 -7.49
CA ILE A 57 -29.64 7.06 -6.14
C ILE A 57 -30.88 7.32 -5.26
N GLN A 58 -31.43 8.53 -5.28
CA GLN A 58 -32.59 8.85 -4.47
C GLN A 58 -33.85 8.13 -4.98
N SER A 59 -34.11 8.17 -6.29
CA SER A 59 -35.34 7.60 -6.87
C SER A 59 -35.41 6.07 -6.73
N ASP A 60 -34.28 5.39 -6.93
CA ASP A 60 -34.21 3.93 -6.84
C ASP A 60 -34.44 3.47 -5.39
N VAL A 61 -33.73 4.10 -4.44
CA VAL A 61 -33.90 3.79 -3.00
C VAL A 61 -35.31 4.12 -2.53
N ILE A 62 -35.88 5.26 -2.93
CA ILE A 62 -37.27 5.62 -2.57
C ILE A 62 -38.27 4.62 -3.15
N SER A 63 -38.05 4.16 -4.39
CA SER A 63 -38.92 3.16 -5.02
C SER A 63 -38.92 1.85 -4.25
N GLU A 64 -37.74 1.36 -3.88
CA GLU A 64 -37.58 0.13 -3.08
C GLU A 64 -38.21 0.28 -1.68
N LEU A 65 -37.98 1.41 -1.02
CA LEU A 65 -38.59 1.68 0.28
C LEU A 65 -40.13 1.71 0.22
N LYS A 66 -40.73 2.23 -0.84
CA LYS A 66 -42.18 2.23 -1.03
C LYS A 66 -42.75 0.81 -1.26
N GLU A 67 -41.96 -0.06 -1.88
CA GLU A 67 -42.34 -1.48 -2.04
C GLU A 67 -42.30 -2.23 -0.71
N VAL A 68 -41.27 -1.98 0.11
CA VAL A 68 -41.10 -2.62 1.42
C VAL A 68 -42.08 -2.06 2.45
N PHE A 69 -42.38 -0.77 2.39
CA PHE A 69 -43.25 -0.05 3.33
C PHE A 69 -44.47 0.59 2.64
N PRO A 70 -45.38 -0.19 2.01
CA PRO A 70 -46.43 0.35 1.12
C PRO A 70 -47.51 1.20 1.83
N ASN A 71 -47.61 1.12 3.15
CA ASN A 71 -48.66 1.77 3.91
C ASN A 71 -48.24 3.15 4.49
N ILE A 72 -47.00 3.58 4.27
CA ILE A 72 -46.46 4.82 4.80
C ILE A 72 -46.90 6.01 3.93
N GLN A 73 -47.34 7.07 4.57
CA GLN A 73 -47.67 8.30 3.89
C GLN A 73 -46.48 9.28 3.95
N HIS A 74 -45.95 9.64 2.79
CA HIS A 74 -44.79 10.54 2.71
C HIS A 74 -45.21 11.99 2.54
N ARG A 75 -44.62 12.87 3.37
CA ARG A 75 -44.82 14.34 3.28
C ARG A 75 -44.17 14.90 2.03
N ASN A 76 -43.02 14.33 1.65
CA ASN A 76 -42.28 14.65 0.44
C ASN A 76 -41.72 13.36 -0.14
N ASP A 77 -42.33 12.87 -1.19
CA ASP A 77 -41.98 11.55 -1.78
C ASP A 77 -40.82 11.60 -2.76
N ARG A 78 -40.12 12.74 -2.86
CA ARG A 78 -38.95 12.94 -3.73
C ARG A 78 -37.66 13.19 -2.93
N ASP A 79 -37.74 13.35 -1.63
CA ASP A 79 -36.57 13.54 -0.77
C ASP A 79 -36.35 12.30 0.09
N LEU A 80 -35.20 11.64 -0.09
CA LEU A 80 -34.87 10.41 0.59
C LEU A 80 -34.83 10.58 2.13
N SER A 81 -34.34 11.72 2.64
CA SER A 81 -34.27 11.98 4.08
C SER A 81 -35.68 12.09 4.69
N ASP A 82 -36.63 12.71 3.99
CA ASP A 82 -38.01 12.82 4.45
C ASP A 82 -38.74 11.50 4.40
N VAL A 83 -38.52 10.71 3.32
CA VAL A 83 -39.11 9.36 3.18
C VAL A 83 -38.65 8.44 4.30
N LEU A 84 -37.36 8.41 4.60
CA LEU A 84 -36.80 7.57 5.67
C LEU A 84 -37.35 7.99 7.06
N LEU A 85 -37.43 9.28 7.34
CA LEU A 85 -38.01 9.77 8.61
C LEU A 85 -39.48 9.42 8.72
N ASP A 86 -40.27 9.54 7.65
CA ASP A 86 -41.69 9.24 7.66
C ASP A 86 -41.91 7.72 7.94
N ILE A 87 -41.07 6.85 7.42
CA ILE A 87 -41.12 5.41 7.74
C ILE A 87 -40.88 5.20 9.24
N VAL A 88 -39.79 5.73 9.80
CA VAL A 88 -39.48 5.55 11.23
C VAL A 88 -40.59 6.06 12.13
N LEU A 89 -41.24 7.17 11.77
CA LEU A 89 -42.30 7.79 12.59
C LEU A 89 -43.62 7.03 12.50
N GLN A 90 -43.92 6.37 11.41
CA GLN A 90 -45.21 5.70 11.16
C GLN A 90 -45.15 4.18 11.35
N GLU A 91 -44.00 3.55 11.26
CA GLU A 91 -43.83 2.11 11.54
C GLU A 91 -44.10 1.85 13.04
N PRO A 92 -44.88 0.78 13.37
CA PRO A 92 -45.26 0.47 14.75
C PRO A 92 -44.08 0.27 15.71
N ARG A 93 -42.98 -0.25 15.23
CA ARG A 93 -41.79 -0.50 16.05
C ARG A 93 -40.90 0.74 16.18
N GLN A 94 -41.07 1.73 15.31
CA GLN A 94 -40.24 2.94 15.22
C GLN A 94 -38.73 2.66 15.19
N GLU A 95 -38.35 1.57 14.51
CA GLU A 95 -36.97 1.15 14.40
C GLU A 95 -36.23 2.06 13.45
N LYS A 96 -35.07 2.56 13.91
CA LYS A 96 -34.18 3.40 13.10
C LYS A 96 -33.40 2.56 12.12
N PHE A 97 -33.05 3.12 11.00
CA PHE A 97 -32.27 2.47 9.98
C PHE A 97 -30.78 2.31 10.38
N ILE A 98 -30.16 1.23 9.94
CA ILE A 98 -28.71 1.14 9.74
C ILE A 98 -28.47 1.41 8.26
N MET A 99 -27.58 2.34 7.93
CA MET A 99 -27.17 2.59 6.55
C MET A 99 -25.71 2.16 6.36
N ILE A 100 -25.45 1.38 5.32
CA ILE A 100 -24.13 0.93 4.91
C ILE A 100 -23.91 1.42 3.49
N ILE A 101 -22.88 2.25 3.29
CA ILE A 101 -22.48 2.76 1.97
C ILE A 101 -21.10 2.17 1.67
N ASP A 102 -21.04 1.30 0.68
CA ASP A 102 -19.79 0.71 0.20
C ASP A 102 -19.25 1.54 -0.96
N GLU A 103 -17.92 1.70 -1.00
CA GLU A 103 -17.21 2.52 -2.01
C GLU A 103 -17.81 3.94 -2.15
N TRP A 104 -18.06 4.61 -0.99
CA TRP A 104 -18.71 5.92 -0.96
C TRP A 104 -18.09 6.95 -1.90
N ASP A 105 -16.79 6.83 -2.17
CA ASP A 105 -16.00 7.73 -2.99
C ASP A 105 -15.95 7.33 -4.48
N ALA A 106 -16.62 6.24 -4.90
CA ALA A 106 -16.61 5.78 -6.29
C ALA A 106 -17.07 6.86 -7.27
N ILE A 107 -18.13 7.61 -6.92
CA ILE A 107 -18.63 8.72 -7.75
C ILE A 107 -17.55 9.79 -7.96
N LEU A 108 -16.82 10.14 -6.91
CA LEU A 108 -15.78 11.16 -6.94
C LEU A 108 -14.56 10.70 -7.75
N ARG A 109 -14.23 9.41 -7.69
CA ARG A 109 -13.09 8.82 -8.42
C ARG A 109 -13.36 8.65 -9.91
N GLU A 110 -14.55 8.19 -10.25
CA GLU A 110 -14.89 7.84 -11.65
C GLU A 110 -15.24 9.09 -12.47
N PHE A 111 -16.07 9.97 -11.94
CA PHE A 111 -16.55 11.13 -12.71
C PHE A 111 -15.70 12.40 -12.57
N LYS A 112 -14.75 12.45 -11.62
CA LYS A 112 -13.78 13.56 -11.46
C LYS A 112 -14.45 14.95 -11.56
N ASN A 113 -15.57 15.11 -10.86
CA ASN A 113 -16.39 16.33 -10.82
C ASN A 113 -17.01 16.75 -12.17
N GLU A 114 -17.19 15.84 -13.11
CA GLU A 114 -17.95 16.10 -14.33
C GLU A 114 -19.37 16.58 -14.00
N ASN A 115 -19.85 17.60 -14.70
CA ASN A 115 -21.19 18.19 -14.49
C ASN A 115 -21.50 18.63 -13.05
N GLY A 116 -20.46 18.84 -12.21
CA GLY A 116 -20.62 19.23 -10.80
C GLY A 116 -21.23 18.12 -9.92
N VAL A 117 -21.05 16.85 -10.32
CA VAL A 117 -21.62 15.69 -9.63
C VAL A 117 -21.11 15.55 -8.19
N ASP A 118 -19.83 15.90 -7.94
CA ASP A 118 -19.24 15.88 -6.61
C ASP A 118 -20.06 16.73 -5.62
N ASP A 119 -20.36 17.98 -6.01
CA ASP A 119 -21.11 18.91 -5.16
C ASP A 119 -22.55 18.43 -4.91
N LYS A 120 -23.20 17.87 -5.92
CA LYS A 120 -24.54 17.29 -5.80
C LYS A 120 -24.54 16.10 -4.86
N TYR A 121 -23.58 15.19 -5.02
CA TYR A 121 -23.45 13.99 -4.20
C TYR A 121 -23.14 14.33 -2.72
N ILE A 122 -22.15 15.18 -2.48
CA ILE A 122 -21.84 15.66 -1.13
C ILE A 122 -23.05 16.38 -0.50
N LYS A 123 -23.82 17.12 -1.29
CA LYS A 123 -25.06 17.75 -0.81
C LYS A 123 -26.10 16.71 -0.39
N LEU A 124 -26.26 15.62 -1.14
CA LEU A 124 -27.14 14.51 -0.76
C LEU A 124 -26.70 13.89 0.56
N LEU A 125 -25.40 13.52 0.72
CA LEU A 125 -24.90 12.95 1.96
C LEU A 125 -25.05 13.89 3.17
N ARG A 126 -24.86 15.20 2.96
CA ARG A 126 -25.12 16.21 4.01
C ARG A 126 -26.60 16.28 4.37
N GLY A 127 -27.50 16.21 3.41
CA GLY A 127 -28.95 16.16 3.64
C GLY A 127 -29.35 14.97 4.49
N LEU A 128 -28.79 13.80 4.18
CA LEU A 128 -29.04 12.56 4.92
C LEU A 128 -28.47 12.62 6.36
N PHE A 129 -27.20 13.02 6.54
CA PHE A 129 -26.49 12.77 7.78
C PHE A 129 -26.27 14.01 8.67
N LYS A 130 -26.42 15.24 8.15
CA LYS A 130 -26.28 16.49 8.94
C LYS A 130 -27.61 17.21 9.18
N SER A 131 -28.71 16.66 8.68
CA SER A 131 -30.02 17.20 8.99
C SER A 131 -30.37 16.99 10.47
N THR A 132 -31.26 17.82 10.99
CA THR A 132 -31.82 17.68 12.36
C THR A 132 -32.52 16.32 12.54
N ASN A 133 -32.98 15.72 11.46
CA ASN A 133 -33.69 14.44 11.44
C ASN A 133 -32.77 13.22 11.48
N ALA A 134 -31.49 13.37 11.14
CA ALA A 134 -30.54 12.26 11.00
C ALA A 134 -30.49 11.36 12.26
N MET A 135 -30.40 11.96 13.45
CA MET A 135 -30.39 11.22 14.71
C MET A 135 -31.69 10.47 15.01
N SER A 136 -32.82 10.92 14.47
CA SER A 136 -34.09 10.23 14.59
C SER A 136 -34.26 9.12 13.58
N THR A 137 -33.62 9.25 12.44
CA THR A 137 -33.72 8.31 11.30
C THR A 137 -32.74 7.14 11.41
N PHE A 138 -31.50 7.41 11.83
CA PHE A 138 -30.43 6.39 11.81
C PHE A 138 -30.03 5.94 13.22
N ALA A 139 -29.91 4.63 13.40
CA ALA A 139 -29.28 4.01 14.55
C ALA A 139 -27.74 3.98 14.39
N GLY A 140 -27.28 3.83 13.15
CA GLY A 140 -25.89 3.87 12.77
C GLY A 140 -25.73 4.05 11.28
N VAL A 141 -24.57 4.62 10.89
CA VAL A 141 -24.16 4.75 9.48
C VAL A 141 -22.71 4.29 9.37
N TYR A 142 -22.44 3.42 8.42
CA TYR A 142 -21.10 2.90 8.12
C TYR A 142 -20.78 3.15 6.65
N MET A 143 -19.66 3.80 6.38
CA MET A 143 -19.20 4.07 5.02
C MET A 143 -17.81 3.50 4.84
N THR A 144 -17.60 2.78 3.74
CA THR A 144 -16.29 2.31 3.30
C THR A 144 -15.89 3.00 2.00
N GLY A 145 -14.61 3.12 1.78
CA GLY A 145 -14.03 3.71 0.57
C GLY A 145 -12.51 3.81 0.67
N ILE A 146 -11.88 4.17 -0.40
CA ILE A 146 -10.43 4.29 -0.50
C ILE A 146 -9.98 5.65 0.06
N LEU A 147 -10.72 6.71 -0.28
CA LEU A 147 -10.33 8.07 0.07
C LEU A 147 -10.95 8.52 1.39
N PRO A 148 -10.17 9.23 2.22
CA PRO A 148 -10.72 9.98 3.34
C PRO A 148 -11.73 11.01 2.87
N ILE A 149 -12.65 11.37 3.77
CA ILE A 149 -13.69 12.37 3.46
C ILE A 149 -13.05 13.73 3.11
N LYS A 150 -13.39 14.24 1.95
CA LYS A 150 -12.84 15.48 1.40
C LYS A 150 -13.08 16.68 2.31
N LYS A 151 -12.03 17.45 2.58
CA LYS A 151 -12.11 18.74 3.27
C LYS A 151 -12.52 19.83 2.28
N TYR A 152 -13.82 20.03 2.09
CA TYR A 152 -14.32 21.10 1.25
C TYR A 152 -14.24 22.46 1.97
N ASN A 153 -13.52 23.44 1.38
CA ASN A 153 -13.51 24.86 1.79
C ASN A 153 -13.49 25.09 3.31
N THR A 154 -12.46 24.60 4.01
CA THR A 154 -12.24 24.79 5.46
C THR A 154 -13.30 24.21 6.41
N GLN A 155 -14.39 23.66 5.92
CA GLN A 155 -15.38 22.94 6.72
C GLN A 155 -15.52 21.51 6.18
N SER A 156 -15.22 20.51 7.01
CA SER A 156 -15.50 19.11 6.69
C SER A 156 -16.97 18.96 6.31
N ALA A 157 -17.24 18.46 5.12
CA ALA A 157 -18.62 18.28 4.64
C ALA A 157 -19.41 17.33 5.55
N LEU A 158 -18.74 16.32 6.12
CA LEU A 158 -19.31 15.26 6.97
C LEU A 158 -18.51 15.11 8.28
N ASN A 159 -18.41 16.18 9.07
CA ASN A 159 -17.63 16.20 10.31
C ASN A 159 -18.29 15.49 11.52
N ASN A 160 -19.42 14.87 11.30
CA ASN A 160 -20.14 14.06 12.29
C ASN A 160 -19.75 12.57 12.25
N PHE A 161 -18.86 12.17 11.32
CA PHE A 161 -18.32 10.83 11.27
C PHE A 161 -16.97 10.74 12.00
N HIS A 162 -16.76 9.61 12.65
CA HIS A 162 -15.42 9.18 13.05
C HIS A 162 -14.76 8.51 11.84
N GLU A 163 -13.68 9.10 11.36
CA GLU A 163 -12.95 8.61 10.20
C GLU A 163 -11.72 7.82 10.65
N TYR A 164 -11.54 6.67 10.04
CA TYR A 164 -10.39 5.80 10.20
C TYR A 164 -9.74 5.57 8.84
N SER A 165 -8.44 5.80 8.73
CA SER A 165 -7.72 5.68 7.45
C SER A 165 -6.35 5.05 7.65
N MET A 166 -5.66 4.72 6.55
CA MET A 166 -4.29 4.19 6.60
C MET A 166 -3.33 5.11 7.37
N VAL A 167 -3.55 6.43 7.33
CA VAL A 167 -2.75 7.44 8.06
C VAL A 167 -3.20 7.59 9.52
N GLN A 168 -4.50 7.44 9.78
CA GLN A 168 -5.11 7.59 11.11
C GLN A 168 -6.07 6.43 11.42
N PRO A 169 -5.58 5.21 11.64
CA PRO A 169 -6.44 4.05 11.83
C PRO A 169 -7.14 3.99 13.20
N GLY A 170 -6.63 4.72 14.21
CA GLY A 170 -7.20 4.73 15.55
C GLY A 170 -7.40 3.32 16.12
N PRO A 171 -8.57 3.04 16.76
CA PRO A 171 -8.87 1.72 17.31
C PRO A 171 -9.14 0.65 16.24
N MET A 172 -9.25 1.02 14.97
CA MET A 172 -9.53 0.11 13.86
C MET A 172 -8.24 -0.43 13.21
N ALA A 173 -7.07 -0.18 13.78
CA ALA A 173 -5.78 -0.58 13.21
C ALA A 173 -5.73 -2.07 12.84
N ASP A 174 -6.26 -2.95 13.68
CA ASP A 174 -6.30 -4.40 13.45
C ASP A 174 -7.33 -4.86 12.41
N CYS A 175 -8.15 -3.93 11.90
CA CYS A 175 -9.21 -4.23 10.93
C CYS A 175 -8.82 -3.87 9.50
N PHE A 176 -7.63 -3.30 9.27
CA PHE A 176 -7.17 -2.91 7.93
C PHE A 176 -6.52 -4.05 7.14
N GLY A 177 -6.26 -5.18 7.76
CA GLY A 177 -5.63 -6.34 7.13
C GLY A 177 -5.67 -7.55 8.04
N PHE A 178 -4.96 -8.61 7.67
CA PHE A 178 -4.72 -9.72 8.58
C PHE A 178 -3.50 -9.46 9.45
N THR A 179 -3.63 -9.79 10.73
CA THR A 179 -2.51 -9.79 11.67
C THR A 179 -1.60 -11.00 11.47
N SER A 180 -0.35 -10.93 11.94
CA SER A 180 0.58 -12.07 11.89
C SER A 180 0.02 -13.35 12.54
N ASP A 181 -0.72 -13.21 13.65
CA ASP A 181 -1.31 -14.37 14.34
C ASP A 181 -2.44 -15.02 13.53
N GLU A 182 -3.28 -14.20 12.87
CA GLU A 182 -4.31 -14.71 11.95
C GLU A 182 -3.68 -15.44 10.76
N VAL A 183 -2.64 -14.86 10.15
CA VAL A 183 -1.94 -15.49 9.02
C VAL A 183 -1.27 -16.80 9.45
N ARG A 184 -0.62 -16.87 10.64
CA ARG A 184 -0.07 -18.12 11.18
C ARG A 184 -1.14 -19.19 11.36
N SER A 185 -2.31 -18.80 11.86
CA SER A 185 -3.45 -19.72 12.03
C SER A 185 -3.97 -20.21 10.69
N LEU A 186 -4.07 -19.33 9.70
CA LEU A 186 -4.47 -19.69 8.34
C LEU A 186 -3.44 -20.62 7.67
N CYS A 187 -2.14 -20.34 7.81
CA CYS A 187 -1.06 -21.21 7.32
C CYS A 187 -1.16 -22.63 7.89
N ALA A 188 -1.37 -22.74 9.20
CA ALA A 188 -1.55 -24.05 9.84
C ALA A 188 -2.77 -24.80 9.28
N LYS A 189 -3.89 -24.11 9.06
CA LYS A 189 -5.12 -24.67 8.51
C LYS A 189 -4.97 -25.12 7.05
N HIS A 190 -4.21 -24.37 6.24
CA HIS A 190 -4.02 -24.61 4.81
C HIS A 190 -2.71 -25.35 4.46
N HIS A 191 -1.94 -25.77 5.48
CA HIS A 191 -0.67 -26.53 5.32
C HIS A 191 0.37 -25.79 4.45
N MET A 192 0.47 -24.47 4.56
CA MET A 192 1.45 -23.65 3.87
C MET A 192 2.42 -23.00 4.87
N GLY A 193 3.70 -22.82 4.50
CA GLY A 193 4.68 -22.13 5.33
C GLY A 193 4.33 -20.65 5.55
N TYR A 194 4.66 -20.11 6.72
CA TYR A 194 4.40 -18.70 7.05
C TYR A 194 5.41 -17.76 6.39
N GLU A 195 6.68 -18.14 6.37
CA GLU A 195 7.79 -17.29 5.92
C GLU A 195 7.62 -16.76 4.46
N PRO A 196 7.14 -17.57 3.49
CA PRO A 196 6.85 -17.05 2.16
C PRO A 196 5.77 -15.97 2.15
N LEU A 197 4.70 -16.11 2.95
CA LEU A 197 3.65 -15.10 3.02
C LEU A 197 4.14 -13.83 3.70
N GLU A 198 4.96 -13.94 4.75
CA GLU A 198 5.58 -12.81 5.42
C GLU A 198 6.43 -11.97 4.44
N GLU A 199 7.29 -12.62 3.65
CA GLU A 199 8.10 -11.93 2.65
C GLU A 199 7.27 -11.21 1.57
N TRP A 200 6.18 -11.87 1.12
CA TRP A 200 5.42 -11.39 -0.02
C TRP A 200 4.35 -10.37 0.34
N TYR A 201 3.73 -10.46 1.52
CA TYR A 201 2.47 -9.74 1.82
C TYR A 201 2.45 -8.98 3.15
N ASP A 202 3.47 -9.16 4.02
CA ASP A 202 3.63 -8.39 5.25
C ASP A 202 4.21 -6.99 4.98
N GLY A 203 4.44 -6.22 6.02
CA GLY A 203 5.23 -4.98 6.02
C GLY A 203 4.41 -3.71 6.10
N TYR A 204 3.10 -3.80 6.18
CA TYR A 204 2.29 -2.64 6.52
C TYR A 204 2.41 -2.32 8.00
N GLN A 205 2.69 -1.05 8.29
CA GLN A 205 2.70 -0.51 9.63
C GLN A 205 1.45 0.35 9.81
N ILE A 206 0.48 -0.13 10.58
CA ILE A 206 -0.81 0.52 10.76
C ILE A 206 -1.01 0.82 12.23
N GLY A 207 -1.18 2.11 12.58
CA GLY A 207 -1.37 2.54 13.96
C GLY A 207 -0.19 2.24 14.91
N GLY A 208 1.02 2.15 14.38
CA GLY A 208 2.22 1.76 15.14
C GLY A 208 2.39 0.25 15.32
N LYS A 209 1.48 -0.57 14.81
CA LYS A 209 1.59 -2.02 14.77
C LYS A 209 2.26 -2.45 13.47
N VAL A 210 3.17 -3.41 13.57
CA VAL A 210 3.89 -4.04 12.46
C VAL A 210 3.31 -5.44 12.26
N GLY A 211 3.40 -5.98 11.05
CA GLY A 211 2.92 -7.33 10.75
C GLY A 211 1.46 -7.36 10.31
N MET A 212 1.07 -6.42 9.47
CA MET A 212 -0.22 -6.41 8.80
C MET A 212 -0.06 -6.86 7.35
N PHE A 213 -0.89 -7.80 6.95
CA PHE A 213 -0.87 -8.46 5.64
C PHE A 213 -2.05 -8.04 4.78
N ASN A 214 -1.86 -8.04 3.45
CA ASN A 214 -2.97 -7.91 2.52
C ASN A 214 -3.84 -9.17 2.53
N PRO A 215 -5.13 -9.11 2.95
CA PRO A 215 -5.97 -10.28 3.06
C PRO A 215 -6.22 -11.00 1.74
N THR A 216 -6.43 -10.25 0.65
CA THR A 216 -6.70 -10.81 -0.67
C THR A 216 -5.53 -11.65 -1.15
N SER A 217 -4.31 -11.11 -1.09
CA SER A 217 -3.11 -11.80 -1.55
C SER A 217 -2.81 -13.04 -0.70
N VAL A 218 -2.97 -12.92 0.63
CA VAL A 218 -2.82 -14.08 1.55
C VAL A 218 -3.80 -15.19 1.21
N MET A 219 -5.10 -14.88 1.03
CA MET A 219 -6.10 -15.90 0.75
C MET A 219 -5.89 -16.59 -0.59
N ILE A 220 -5.52 -15.84 -1.63
CA ILE A 220 -5.23 -16.42 -2.94
C ILE A 220 -3.96 -17.27 -2.90
N ALA A 221 -2.91 -16.83 -2.20
CA ALA A 221 -1.69 -17.62 -2.03
C ALA A 221 -1.95 -18.94 -1.30
N LEU A 222 -2.74 -18.91 -0.24
CA LEU A 222 -3.15 -20.12 0.49
C LEU A 222 -3.97 -21.07 -0.38
N TYR A 223 -4.85 -20.54 -1.23
CA TYR A 223 -5.63 -21.33 -2.16
C TYR A 223 -4.76 -21.97 -3.25
N ASN A 224 -3.84 -21.19 -3.83
CA ASN A 224 -2.96 -21.63 -4.91
C ASN A 224 -1.74 -22.44 -4.43
N GLN A 225 -1.41 -22.38 -3.13
CA GLN A 225 -0.21 -23.00 -2.52
C GLN A 225 1.12 -22.43 -3.02
N TYR A 226 1.14 -21.20 -3.55
CA TYR A 226 2.35 -20.44 -3.88
C TYR A 226 2.10 -18.94 -3.78
N CYS A 227 3.18 -18.16 -3.60
CA CYS A 227 3.12 -16.70 -3.56
C CYS A 227 3.43 -16.11 -4.93
N ASP A 228 2.68 -15.08 -5.31
CA ASP A 228 2.86 -14.30 -6.54
C ASP A 228 2.24 -12.91 -6.35
N THR A 229 2.27 -12.07 -7.38
CA THR A 229 1.56 -10.79 -7.41
C THR A 229 0.06 -11.03 -7.69
N TYR A 230 -0.77 -10.97 -6.67
CA TYR A 230 -2.22 -11.21 -6.79
C TYR A 230 -3.05 -9.93 -6.78
N TRP A 231 -2.73 -9.02 -5.87
CA TRP A 231 -3.46 -7.75 -5.74
C TRP A 231 -3.28 -6.85 -6.95
N ALA A 232 -2.12 -6.86 -7.55
CA ALA A 232 -1.74 -6.04 -8.69
C ALA A 232 -2.44 -6.39 -10.00
N ASN A 233 -2.92 -7.61 -10.16
CA ASN A 233 -3.66 -8.04 -11.34
C ASN A 233 -5.01 -7.33 -11.54
N SER A 234 -5.42 -6.46 -10.61
CA SER A 234 -6.69 -5.72 -10.63
C SER A 234 -6.61 -4.29 -11.22
N GLY A 235 -5.58 -3.95 -12.02
CA GLY A 235 -5.41 -2.60 -12.62
C GLY A 235 -4.54 -1.64 -11.79
N ALA A 236 -3.91 -2.14 -10.75
CA ALA A 236 -3.04 -1.39 -9.83
C ALA A 236 -1.83 -0.73 -10.51
N TYR A 237 -1.31 -1.36 -11.55
CA TYR A 237 -0.17 -0.91 -12.36
C TYR A 237 -0.36 0.49 -12.94
N ASP A 238 -1.48 0.74 -13.62
CA ASP A 238 -1.75 2.03 -14.26
C ASP A 238 -1.90 3.16 -13.24
N THR A 239 -2.34 2.82 -12.03
CA THR A 239 -2.52 3.78 -10.94
C THR A 239 -1.18 4.31 -10.45
N VAL A 240 -0.22 3.44 -10.07
CA VAL A 240 1.11 3.86 -9.62
C VAL A 240 1.82 4.63 -10.72
N ALA A 241 1.80 4.12 -11.96
CA ALA A 241 2.38 4.77 -13.12
C ALA A 241 1.82 6.19 -13.34
N SER A 242 0.49 6.38 -13.20
CA SER A 242 -0.14 7.69 -13.38
C SER A 242 0.37 8.75 -12.39
N TYR A 243 0.55 8.37 -11.12
CA TYR A 243 1.08 9.27 -10.08
C TYR A 243 2.57 9.54 -10.26
N ILE A 244 3.36 8.54 -10.62
CA ILE A 244 4.80 8.70 -10.89
C ILE A 244 5.05 9.62 -12.09
N ARG A 245 4.19 9.59 -13.12
CA ARG A 245 4.24 10.49 -14.30
C ARG A 245 4.10 11.97 -13.95
N MET A 246 3.48 12.33 -12.84
CA MET A 246 3.30 13.72 -12.44
C MET A 246 4.62 14.45 -12.20
N ASN A 247 5.70 13.71 -11.96
CA ASN A 247 7.10 14.15 -11.94
C ASN A 247 7.35 15.44 -11.13
N PHE A 248 6.71 15.55 -9.96
CA PHE A 248 6.97 16.65 -9.04
C PHE A 248 8.43 16.66 -8.60
N GLU A 249 8.95 17.84 -8.27
CA GLU A 249 10.32 18.00 -7.78
C GLU A 249 10.59 17.08 -6.57
N GLY A 250 11.67 16.28 -6.66
CA GLY A 250 12.08 15.30 -5.64
C GLY A 250 11.29 14.00 -5.62
N LEU A 251 10.18 13.85 -6.37
CA LEU A 251 9.39 12.61 -6.40
C LEU A 251 10.20 11.45 -6.98
N LYS A 252 10.97 11.71 -8.02
CA LYS A 252 11.79 10.68 -8.67
C LYS A 252 12.86 10.14 -7.72
N ASP A 253 13.49 11.01 -6.96
CA ASP A 253 14.50 10.62 -5.96
C ASP A 253 13.87 9.76 -4.86
N ASP A 254 12.71 10.16 -4.35
CA ASP A 254 11.99 9.39 -3.33
C ASP A 254 11.57 8.01 -3.84
N VAL A 255 11.08 7.90 -5.08
CA VAL A 255 10.72 6.60 -5.68
C VAL A 255 11.93 5.69 -5.85
N ILE A 256 13.08 6.24 -6.23
CA ILE A 256 14.35 5.49 -6.32
C ILE A 256 14.75 4.96 -4.93
N ARG A 257 14.68 5.80 -3.89
CA ARG A 257 14.98 5.42 -2.50
C ARG A 257 14.01 4.35 -1.99
N LEU A 258 12.72 4.50 -2.28
CA LEU A 258 11.70 3.51 -1.95
C LEU A 258 11.99 2.15 -2.60
N LEU A 259 12.37 2.11 -3.88
CA LEU A 259 12.79 0.88 -4.57
C LEU A 259 14.07 0.28 -3.99
N ALA A 260 15.00 1.13 -3.52
CA ALA A 260 16.18 0.68 -2.81
C ALA A 260 15.84 0.09 -1.42
N GLY A 261 14.61 0.22 -0.95
CA GLY A 261 14.16 -0.29 0.36
C GLY A 261 14.30 0.73 1.49
N GLU A 262 14.57 1.99 1.16
CA GLU A 262 14.65 3.06 2.15
C GLU A 262 13.26 3.60 2.50
N ALA A 263 13.16 4.21 3.69
CA ALA A 263 12.02 5.01 4.06
C ALA A 263 12.21 6.46 3.62
N CYS A 264 11.15 7.08 3.08
CA CYS A 264 11.17 8.46 2.64
C CYS A 264 10.28 9.34 3.54
N PRO A 265 10.74 10.54 3.94
CA PRO A 265 9.89 11.48 4.67
C PRO A 265 8.66 11.87 3.84
N VAL A 266 7.50 11.98 4.51
CA VAL A 266 6.26 12.42 3.87
C VAL A 266 5.42 13.28 4.81
N GLU A 267 4.92 14.41 4.32
CA GLU A 267 4.01 15.28 5.05
C GLU A 267 2.56 15.04 4.58
N THR A 268 1.84 14.22 5.36
CA THR A 268 0.48 13.78 5.00
C THR A 268 -0.61 14.82 5.30
N SER A 269 -0.30 15.87 6.06
CA SER A 269 -1.31 16.87 6.48
C SER A 269 -1.69 17.85 5.38
N SER A 270 -0.85 18.01 4.36
CA SER A 270 -1.08 18.91 3.21
C SER A 270 -2.14 18.37 2.25
N PHE A 271 -2.30 17.06 2.19
CA PHE A 271 -3.24 16.42 1.27
C PHE A 271 -4.68 16.71 1.65
N GLN A 272 -5.46 17.25 0.71
CA GLN A 272 -6.84 17.66 0.91
C GLN A 272 -7.87 16.57 0.62
N ASN A 273 -7.43 15.33 0.46
CA ASN A 273 -8.27 14.17 0.11
C ASN A 273 -8.99 14.34 -1.24
N ASP A 274 -8.35 15.01 -2.19
CA ASP A 274 -8.86 15.26 -3.52
C ASP A 274 -7.88 14.73 -4.57
N LEU A 275 -8.21 13.63 -5.24
CA LEU A 275 -7.38 13.04 -6.30
C LEU A 275 -7.21 13.96 -7.51
N ASN A 276 -8.12 14.92 -7.71
CA ASN A 276 -8.07 15.87 -8.80
C ASN A 276 -7.10 17.04 -8.52
N VAL A 277 -6.66 17.19 -7.26
CA VAL A 277 -5.83 18.32 -6.82
C VAL A 277 -4.58 17.81 -6.10
N VAL A 278 -3.77 17.02 -6.82
CA VAL A 278 -2.42 16.63 -6.38
C VAL A 278 -1.45 17.74 -6.79
N ARG A 279 -0.74 18.34 -5.82
CA ARG A 279 0.07 19.55 -6.03
C ARG A 279 1.56 19.36 -5.72
N SER A 280 1.91 18.29 -5.04
CA SER A 280 3.26 18.04 -4.55
C SER A 280 3.61 16.56 -4.54
N LYS A 281 4.90 16.26 -4.36
CA LYS A 281 5.36 14.88 -4.14
C LYS A 281 4.73 14.25 -2.88
N ASP A 282 4.53 15.06 -1.83
CA ASP A 282 3.94 14.58 -0.57
C ASP A 282 2.47 14.20 -0.75
N ASP A 283 1.74 14.93 -1.60
CA ASP A 283 0.38 14.56 -1.97
C ASP A 283 0.37 13.22 -2.72
N VAL A 284 1.29 13.02 -3.69
CA VAL A 284 1.44 11.74 -4.41
C VAL A 284 1.72 10.60 -3.43
N LEU A 285 2.73 10.76 -2.56
CA LEU A 285 3.07 9.73 -1.58
C LEU A 285 1.91 9.44 -0.62
N THR A 286 1.17 10.47 -0.21
CA THR A 286 -0.02 10.32 0.66
C THR A 286 -1.13 9.56 -0.03
N VAL A 287 -1.41 9.85 -1.30
CA VAL A 287 -2.37 9.06 -2.10
C VAL A 287 -1.93 7.61 -2.18
N LEU A 288 -0.66 7.34 -2.48
CA LEU A 288 -0.14 5.98 -2.54
C LEU A 288 -0.22 5.23 -1.20
N ILE A 289 -0.15 5.95 -0.06
CA ILE A 289 -0.42 5.38 1.28
C ILE A 289 -1.89 4.99 1.40
N HIS A 290 -2.83 5.87 1.06
CA HIS A 290 -4.26 5.57 1.14
C HIS A 290 -4.68 4.43 0.21
N LEU A 291 -4.08 4.35 -0.97
CA LEU A 291 -4.29 3.27 -1.93
C LEU A 291 -3.62 1.95 -1.53
N GLY A 292 -2.82 1.93 -0.45
CA GLY A 292 -2.15 0.71 0.02
C GLY A 292 -0.84 0.37 -0.70
N TYR A 293 -0.31 1.24 -1.57
CA TYR A 293 0.99 1.01 -2.21
C TYR A 293 2.18 1.34 -1.32
N LEU A 294 1.97 2.18 -0.30
CA LEU A 294 3.00 2.53 0.67
C LEU A 294 2.52 2.26 2.10
N SER A 295 3.40 1.76 2.92
CA SER A 295 3.24 1.68 4.37
C SER A 295 3.68 3.01 4.99
N TYR A 296 3.00 3.50 6.02
CA TYR A 296 3.27 4.76 6.69
C TYR A 296 3.58 4.57 8.17
N ASP A 297 4.73 5.07 8.60
CA ASP A 297 5.06 5.18 10.03
C ASP A 297 4.78 6.60 10.53
N ARG A 298 3.75 6.72 11.36
CA ARG A 298 3.34 7.99 11.96
C ARG A 298 4.39 8.59 12.90
N ASN A 299 5.20 7.75 13.57
CA ASN A 299 6.16 8.22 14.55
C ASN A 299 7.35 8.92 13.88
N SER A 300 7.88 8.30 12.82
CA SER A 300 8.98 8.85 12.03
C SER A 300 8.51 9.78 10.91
N ARG A 301 7.20 9.80 10.60
CA ARG A 301 6.61 10.49 9.44
C ARG A 301 7.26 10.08 8.12
N THR A 302 7.46 8.78 7.95
CA THR A 302 8.07 8.23 6.75
C THR A 302 7.16 7.20 6.10
N CYS A 303 7.32 7.03 4.80
CA CYS A 303 6.68 5.95 4.05
C CYS A 303 7.72 5.02 3.43
N ARG A 304 7.34 3.78 3.17
CA ARG A 304 8.16 2.76 2.50
C ARG A 304 7.30 1.81 1.69
N ILE A 305 7.89 1.14 0.71
CA ILE A 305 7.25 0.00 0.05
C ILE A 305 7.13 -1.13 1.08
N PRO A 306 5.91 -1.67 1.31
CA PRO A 306 5.70 -2.61 2.41
C PRO A 306 6.34 -3.98 2.17
N ASN A 307 6.24 -4.54 0.96
CA ASN A 307 6.53 -5.93 0.72
C ASN A 307 6.94 -6.20 -0.74
N ARG A 308 7.22 -7.47 -1.03
CA ARG A 308 7.71 -7.92 -2.34
C ARG A 308 6.67 -7.78 -3.45
N GLU A 309 5.39 -8.03 -3.16
CA GLU A 309 4.30 -7.87 -4.13
C GLU A 309 4.26 -6.43 -4.64
N VAL A 310 4.17 -5.46 -3.73
CA VAL A 310 4.11 -4.04 -4.06
C VAL A 310 5.41 -3.54 -4.71
N ALA A 311 6.57 -4.03 -4.25
CA ALA A 311 7.86 -3.70 -4.87
C ALA A 311 7.93 -4.14 -6.34
N THR A 312 7.32 -5.27 -6.67
CA THR A 312 7.23 -5.77 -8.05
C THR A 312 6.39 -4.82 -8.90
N GLU A 313 5.30 -4.28 -8.37
CA GLU A 313 4.45 -3.32 -9.08
C GLU A 313 5.15 -1.98 -9.32
N PHE A 314 5.81 -1.43 -8.31
CA PHE A 314 6.64 -0.23 -8.51
C PHE A 314 7.69 -0.43 -9.60
N LYS A 315 8.39 -1.57 -9.58
CA LYS A 315 9.34 -1.94 -10.62
C LYS A 315 8.69 -1.93 -12.01
N ASN A 316 7.57 -2.65 -12.17
CA ASN A 316 6.89 -2.80 -13.45
C ASN A 316 6.39 -1.44 -13.96
N SER A 317 5.83 -0.60 -13.08
CA SER A 317 5.39 0.76 -13.40
C SER A 317 6.54 1.63 -13.93
N ILE A 318 7.74 1.51 -13.36
CA ILE A 318 8.90 2.29 -13.78
C ILE A 318 9.49 1.79 -15.10
N VAL A 319 9.60 0.47 -15.27
CA VAL A 319 10.19 -0.12 -16.49
C VAL A 319 9.40 0.23 -17.75
N SER A 320 8.08 0.41 -17.63
CA SER A 320 7.21 0.76 -18.76
C SER A 320 7.11 2.25 -19.04
N GLU A 321 7.53 3.12 -18.12
CA GLU A 321 7.29 4.56 -18.22
C GLU A 321 8.40 5.30 -18.99
N THR A 322 7.97 6.19 -19.90
CA THR A 322 8.86 7.16 -20.57
C THR A 322 9.36 8.19 -19.54
N GLY A 323 10.66 8.43 -19.50
CA GLY A 323 11.29 9.34 -18.52
C GLY A 323 12.00 8.64 -17.35
N TRP A 324 11.81 7.35 -17.21
CA TRP A 324 12.51 6.48 -16.25
C TRP A 324 13.54 5.55 -16.90
N GLY A 325 13.84 5.77 -18.19
CA GLY A 325 14.65 4.87 -19.01
C GLY A 325 15.99 4.47 -18.38
N VAL A 326 16.60 5.35 -17.62
CA VAL A 326 17.87 5.09 -16.95
C VAL A 326 17.69 4.09 -15.79
N VAL A 327 16.71 4.31 -14.93
CA VAL A 327 16.39 3.38 -13.83
C VAL A 327 15.90 2.04 -14.38
N ALA A 328 15.07 2.09 -15.43
CA ALA A 328 14.62 0.90 -16.14
C ALA A 328 15.79 0.12 -16.74
N THR A 329 16.77 0.81 -17.34
CA THR A 329 17.99 0.19 -17.88
C THR A 329 18.79 -0.48 -16.77
N ALA A 330 19.01 0.20 -15.64
CA ALA A 330 19.73 -0.36 -14.49
C ALA A 330 19.05 -1.65 -13.97
N ILE A 331 17.73 -1.62 -13.81
CA ILE A 331 16.96 -2.79 -13.38
C ILE A 331 17.08 -3.93 -14.41
N ASN A 332 16.94 -3.64 -15.69
CA ASN A 332 17.02 -4.66 -16.75
C ASN A 332 18.43 -5.25 -16.91
N GLN A 333 19.48 -4.50 -16.62
CA GLN A 333 20.87 -4.96 -16.65
C GLN A 333 21.29 -5.65 -15.35
N SER A 334 20.49 -5.61 -14.31
CA SER A 334 20.85 -6.11 -12.97
C SER A 334 21.13 -7.61 -12.91
N GLU A 335 20.48 -8.43 -13.74
CA GLU A 335 20.76 -9.85 -13.84
C GLU A 335 22.18 -10.11 -14.38
N GLN A 336 22.58 -9.37 -15.43
CA GLN A 336 23.91 -9.49 -16.00
C GLN A 336 24.98 -8.98 -15.04
N LEU A 337 24.72 -7.88 -14.34
CA LEU A 337 25.65 -7.35 -13.33
C LEU A 337 25.89 -8.36 -12.19
N LEU A 338 24.83 -8.97 -11.68
CA LEU A 338 24.93 -10.02 -10.66
C LEU A 338 25.73 -11.22 -11.19
N ALA A 339 25.43 -11.69 -12.40
CA ALA A 339 26.15 -12.81 -13.02
C ALA A 339 27.65 -12.49 -13.20
N ASP A 340 28.00 -11.30 -13.65
CA ASP A 340 29.37 -10.84 -13.81
C ASP A 340 30.11 -10.71 -12.47
N THR A 341 29.40 -10.28 -11.41
CA THR A 341 29.94 -10.23 -10.04
C THR A 341 30.29 -11.65 -9.54
N LEU A 342 29.37 -12.59 -9.65
CA LEU A 342 29.58 -13.99 -9.24
C LEU A 342 30.69 -14.67 -10.05
N ALA A 343 30.88 -14.26 -11.31
CA ALA A 343 31.96 -14.71 -12.18
C ALA A 343 33.28 -13.94 -11.95
N SER A 344 33.37 -13.03 -10.99
CA SER A 344 34.56 -12.21 -10.66
C SER A 344 35.08 -11.34 -11.82
N LYS A 345 34.19 -10.84 -12.67
CA LYS A 345 34.54 -9.99 -13.81
C LYS A 345 34.60 -8.50 -13.42
N SER A 346 35.60 -8.12 -12.61
CA SER A 346 35.74 -6.76 -12.02
C SER A 346 35.58 -5.64 -13.05
N ASN A 347 36.21 -5.72 -14.22
CA ASN A 347 36.13 -4.69 -15.25
C ASN A 347 34.72 -4.54 -15.86
N SER A 348 34.00 -5.66 -16.01
CA SER A 348 32.61 -5.63 -16.51
C SER A 348 31.67 -4.98 -15.49
N VAL A 349 31.86 -5.33 -14.21
CA VAL A 349 31.10 -4.75 -13.09
C VAL A 349 31.35 -3.24 -13.00
N ALA A 350 32.62 -2.78 -13.00
CA ALA A 350 32.94 -1.36 -12.97
C ALA A 350 32.28 -0.58 -14.13
N LYS A 351 32.40 -1.08 -15.36
CA LYS A 351 31.78 -0.46 -16.55
C LYS A 351 30.25 -0.41 -16.47
N ALA A 352 29.61 -1.47 -16.01
CA ALA A 352 28.16 -1.49 -15.85
C ALA A 352 27.69 -0.44 -14.83
N ILE A 353 28.42 -0.30 -13.72
CA ILE A 353 28.14 0.72 -12.70
C ILE A 353 28.41 2.14 -13.26
N ASP A 354 29.45 2.35 -14.06
CA ASP A 354 29.71 3.64 -14.74
C ASP A 354 28.54 4.06 -15.62
N VAL A 355 27.98 3.15 -16.42
CA VAL A 355 26.83 3.43 -17.27
C VAL A 355 25.62 3.82 -16.42
N ILE A 356 25.30 3.00 -15.40
CA ILE A 356 24.17 3.25 -14.49
C ILE A 356 24.38 4.60 -13.78
N HIS A 357 25.59 4.94 -13.38
CA HIS A 357 25.90 6.20 -12.71
C HIS A 357 25.82 7.39 -13.65
N SER A 358 26.50 7.36 -14.80
CA SER A 358 26.56 8.49 -15.74
C SER A 358 25.16 8.90 -16.21
N ASP A 359 24.31 7.95 -16.39
CA ASP A 359 22.94 8.15 -16.82
C ASP A 359 22.01 8.66 -15.68
N ASN A 360 22.38 8.45 -14.40
CA ASN A 360 21.62 8.86 -13.21
C ASN A 360 22.10 10.15 -12.55
N THR A 361 23.21 10.76 -13.00
CA THR A 361 23.82 11.95 -12.36
C THR A 361 22.93 13.19 -12.31
N SER A 362 21.87 13.26 -13.10
CA SER A 362 20.87 14.33 -13.02
C SER A 362 19.83 14.11 -11.91
N VAL A 363 19.72 12.90 -11.36
CA VAL A 363 18.67 12.50 -10.42
C VAL A 363 19.21 12.30 -9.01
N LEU A 364 20.43 11.79 -8.89
CA LEU A 364 21.10 11.57 -7.60
C LEU A 364 22.39 12.42 -7.58
N GLN A 365 22.39 13.50 -6.79
CA GLN A 365 23.63 14.21 -6.55
C GLN A 365 24.55 13.32 -5.71
N TYR A 366 25.58 12.80 -6.36
CA TYR A 366 26.61 11.95 -5.75
C TYR A 366 27.50 12.79 -4.84
N ASN A 367 27.09 12.93 -3.59
CA ASN A 367 27.88 13.68 -2.63
C ASN A 367 28.43 12.82 -1.50
N ASP A 368 27.99 11.53 -1.40
CA ASP A 368 28.38 10.66 -0.30
C ASP A 368 28.24 9.16 -0.62
N GLU A 369 28.76 8.30 0.27
CA GLU A 369 28.69 6.84 0.19
C GLU A 369 27.24 6.32 0.21
N ASN A 370 26.32 7.04 0.85
CA ASN A 370 24.91 6.62 0.96
C ASN A 370 24.18 6.73 -0.39
N SER A 371 24.41 7.80 -1.14
CA SER A 371 23.86 7.97 -2.49
C SER A 371 24.35 6.88 -3.44
N LEU A 372 25.63 6.51 -3.34
CA LEU A 372 26.22 5.39 -4.09
C LEU A 372 25.57 4.07 -3.72
N ALA A 373 25.31 3.83 -2.43
CA ALA A 373 24.64 2.61 -1.97
C ALA A 373 23.22 2.46 -2.54
N CYS A 374 22.45 3.54 -2.66
CA CYS A 374 21.13 3.52 -3.30
C CYS A 374 21.20 3.08 -4.76
N VAL A 375 22.12 3.64 -5.53
CA VAL A 375 22.30 3.27 -6.95
C VAL A 375 22.71 1.82 -7.10
N LEU A 376 23.63 1.35 -6.27
CA LEU A 376 24.05 -0.04 -6.30
C LEU A 376 22.93 -1.00 -5.89
N THR A 377 22.06 -0.59 -4.95
CA THR A 377 20.89 -1.40 -4.61
C THR A 377 19.96 -1.60 -5.80
N ILE A 378 19.79 -0.57 -6.64
CA ILE A 378 19.03 -0.68 -7.88
C ILE A 378 19.78 -1.46 -8.95
N ALA A 379 21.09 -1.24 -9.07
CA ALA A 379 21.94 -1.97 -10.00
C ALA A 379 21.93 -3.49 -9.73
N TYR A 380 21.84 -3.88 -8.47
CA TYR A 380 21.70 -5.28 -8.05
C TYR A 380 20.25 -5.72 -7.79
N TYR A 381 19.27 -5.04 -8.36
CA TYR A 381 17.85 -5.33 -8.09
C TYR A 381 17.47 -6.79 -8.31
N ALA A 382 18.00 -7.44 -9.35
CA ALA A 382 17.76 -8.85 -9.66
C ALA A 382 18.19 -9.81 -8.53
N ALA A 383 19.18 -9.41 -7.70
CA ALA A 383 19.59 -10.21 -6.55
C ALA A 383 18.45 -10.46 -5.55
N LYS A 384 17.44 -9.58 -5.46
CA LYS A 384 16.28 -9.74 -4.55
C LYS A 384 15.49 -11.02 -4.80
N LYS A 385 15.62 -11.64 -5.97
CA LYS A 385 14.98 -12.91 -6.31
C LYS A 385 15.55 -14.06 -5.47
N ASP A 386 16.88 -14.16 -5.42
CA ASP A 386 17.59 -15.30 -4.86
C ASP A 386 18.35 -14.97 -3.56
N TYR A 387 18.40 -13.69 -3.19
CA TYR A 387 19.11 -13.17 -2.03
C TYR A 387 18.22 -12.27 -1.16
N LEU A 388 18.51 -12.25 0.13
CA LEU A 388 18.13 -11.19 1.03
C LEU A 388 19.21 -10.10 0.93
N MET A 389 18.84 -8.92 0.42
CA MET A 389 19.75 -7.78 0.32
C MET A 389 19.62 -6.92 1.58
N ILE A 390 20.70 -6.74 2.31
CA ILE A 390 20.75 -5.98 3.57
C ILE A 390 21.78 -4.86 3.41
N ARG A 391 21.35 -3.63 3.69
CA ARG A 391 22.25 -2.47 3.78
C ARG A 391 22.69 -2.29 5.23
N GLU A 392 23.88 -1.70 5.41
CA GLU A 392 24.49 -1.48 6.72
C GLU A 392 24.43 -2.73 7.62
N PHE A 393 24.83 -3.87 7.04
CA PHE A 393 24.80 -5.16 7.74
C PHE A 393 25.80 -5.15 8.91
N PRO A 394 25.34 -5.31 10.18
CA PRO A 394 26.22 -5.39 11.33
C PRO A 394 27.08 -6.63 11.26
N SER A 395 28.40 -6.49 11.11
CA SER A 395 29.30 -7.59 10.92
C SER A 395 30.68 -7.30 11.54
N GLY A 396 31.17 -8.23 12.33
CA GLY A 396 32.49 -8.11 12.93
C GLY A 396 32.67 -6.85 13.79
N LYS A 397 33.55 -5.94 13.39
CA LYS A 397 33.87 -4.69 14.08
C LYS A 397 33.22 -3.44 13.44
N GLY A 398 32.20 -3.61 12.59
CA GLY A 398 31.56 -2.51 11.89
C GLY A 398 30.32 -2.91 11.12
N PHE A 399 30.01 -2.17 10.08
CA PHE A 399 28.89 -2.43 9.19
C PHE A 399 29.41 -2.58 7.76
N ALA A 400 28.97 -3.61 7.05
CA ALA A 400 29.18 -3.74 5.61
C ALA A 400 28.09 -2.94 4.86
N ASP A 401 28.48 -2.20 3.83
CA ASP A 401 27.53 -1.30 3.14
C ASP A 401 26.36 -2.05 2.51
N ILE A 402 26.62 -3.16 1.80
CA ILE A 402 25.57 -4.02 1.25
C ILE A 402 26.01 -5.48 1.39
N VAL A 403 25.11 -6.33 1.85
CA VAL A 403 25.31 -7.79 1.90
C VAL A 403 24.16 -8.48 1.19
N LEU A 404 24.49 -9.42 0.31
CA LEU A 404 23.54 -10.32 -0.34
C LEU A 404 23.66 -11.69 0.33
N LEU A 405 22.67 -12.05 1.15
CA LEU A 405 22.58 -13.36 1.79
C LEU A 405 21.74 -14.30 0.94
N PRO A 406 22.26 -15.47 0.54
CA PRO A 406 21.47 -16.41 -0.25
C PRO A 406 20.26 -16.91 0.55
N ARG A 407 19.12 -16.99 -0.12
CA ARG A 407 17.90 -17.56 0.45
C ARG A 407 18.03 -19.08 0.64
N PRO A 408 17.22 -19.74 1.46
CA PRO A 408 17.35 -21.16 1.79
C PRO A 408 17.48 -22.11 0.59
N ASN A 409 16.88 -21.75 -0.55
CA ASN A 409 16.94 -22.57 -1.77
C ASN A 409 17.96 -22.06 -2.79
N CYS A 410 18.77 -21.06 -2.46
CA CYS A 410 19.79 -20.52 -3.32
C CYS A 410 21.15 -21.19 -3.01
N THR A 411 21.79 -21.75 -4.02
CA THR A 411 23.13 -22.41 -3.90
C THR A 411 24.27 -21.47 -4.23
N GLN A 412 24.01 -20.23 -4.55
CA GLN A 412 25.02 -19.24 -4.88
C GLN A 412 25.74 -18.72 -3.61
N PRO A 413 26.99 -18.24 -3.72
CA PRO A 413 27.73 -17.69 -2.58
C PRO A 413 27.10 -16.41 -2.03
N ALA A 414 27.35 -16.11 -0.78
CA ALA A 414 27.05 -14.79 -0.23
C ALA A 414 27.96 -13.73 -0.88
N VAL A 415 27.46 -12.48 -0.98
CA VAL A 415 28.24 -11.36 -1.54
C VAL A 415 28.30 -10.22 -0.54
N VAL A 416 29.50 -9.70 -0.28
CA VAL A 416 29.75 -8.52 0.54
C VAL A 416 30.28 -7.41 -0.36
N LEU A 417 29.53 -6.29 -0.42
CA LEU A 417 29.93 -5.11 -1.15
C LEU A 417 30.33 -4.01 -0.16
N GLU A 418 31.50 -3.46 -0.36
CA GLU A 418 32.03 -2.30 0.37
C GLU A 418 32.31 -1.17 -0.60
N LEU A 419 31.91 0.03 -0.23
CA LEU A 419 31.93 1.21 -1.09
C LEU A 419 32.96 2.20 -0.59
N LYS A 420 33.63 2.86 -1.52
CA LYS A 420 34.54 3.96 -1.23
C LYS A 420 34.31 5.11 -2.19
N TYR A 421 34.56 6.29 -1.70
CA TYR A 421 34.46 7.53 -2.42
C TYR A 421 35.82 8.23 -2.37
N ASP A 422 36.38 8.56 -3.53
CA ASP A 422 37.72 9.18 -3.68
C ASP A 422 38.85 8.42 -2.94
N LYS A 423 38.82 7.08 -2.98
CA LYS A 423 39.85 6.18 -2.43
C LYS A 423 40.30 5.17 -3.48
N SER A 424 40.20 3.86 -3.19
CA SER A 424 40.46 2.78 -4.14
C SER A 424 39.58 1.57 -3.85
N ALA A 425 39.38 0.70 -4.84
CA ALA A 425 38.71 -0.58 -4.64
C ALA A 425 39.52 -1.51 -3.72
N ASP A 426 40.85 -1.42 -3.72
CA ASP A 426 41.70 -2.13 -2.77
C ASP A 426 41.40 -1.76 -1.33
N THR A 427 41.26 -0.47 -1.02
CA THR A 427 40.91 0.01 0.32
C THR A 427 39.56 -0.54 0.79
N ALA A 428 38.60 -0.71 -0.12
CA ALA A 428 37.32 -1.34 0.20
C ALA A 428 37.51 -2.82 0.58
N ILE A 429 38.26 -3.57 -0.18
CA ILE A 429 38.57 -4.97 0.11
C ILE A 429 39.36 -5.11 1.43
N GLU A 430 40.36 -4.26 1.67
CA GLU A 430 41.12 -4.22 2.92
C GLU A 430 40.17 -3.99 4.12
N GLN A 431 39.21 -3.11 4.00
CA GLN A 431 38.24 -2.87 5.07
C GLN A 431 37.40 -4.11 5.38
N ILE A 432 36.96 -4.86 4.35
CA ILE A 432 36.21 -6.12 4.55
C ILE A 432 37.03 -7.10 5.40
N TYR A 433 38.33 -7.23 5.12
CA TYR A 433 39.22 -8.07 5.89
C TYR A 433 39.47 -7.60 7.31
N ASP A 434 39.79 -6.30 7.49
CA ASP A 434 40.10 -5.68 8.78
C ASP A 434 38.90 -5.75 9.74
N LYS A 435 37.72 -5.57 9.23
CA LYS A 435 36.45 -5.64 9.97
C LYS A 435 35.91 -7.06 10.14
N ARG A 436 36.52 -8.05 9.48
CA ARG A 436 36.12 -9.45 9.51
C ARG A 436 34.67 -9.71 9.09
N TYR A 437 34.19 -8.97 8.11
CA TYR A 437 32.79 -9.10 7.63
C TYR A 437 32.47 -10.52 7.15
N ALA A 438 33.39 -11.15 6.42
CA ALA A 438 33.21 -12.50 5.91
C ALA A 438 33.09 -13.59 7.03
N GLY A 439 33.72 -13.36 8.20
CA GLY A 439 33.65 -14.30 9.33
C GLY A 439 32.24 -14.41 9.93
N SER A 440 31.43 -13.35 9.84
CA SER A 440 30.03 -13.37 10.31
C SER A 440 29.08 -14.07 9.32
N LEU A 441 29.56 -14.41 8.13
CA LEU A 441 28.78 -15.04 7.05
C LEU A 441 29.16 -16.49 6.79
N SER A 442 30.19 -17.03 7.49
CA SER A 442 30.65 -18.42 7.34
C SER A 442 29.55 -19.47 7.58
N ASP A 443 28.55 -19.10 8.41
CA ASP A 443 27.42 -19.98 8.74
C ASP A 443 26.36 -20.04 7.63
N PHE A 444 26.42 -19.13 6.63
CA PHE A 444 25.39 -19.02 5.58
C PHE A 444 25.76 -19.61 4.24
N ALA A 445 27.05 -19.67 3.88
CA ALA A 445 27.44 -20.19 2.57
C ALA A 445 28.94 -20.61 2.58
N GLY A 446 29.25 -21.74 2.03
CA GLY A 446 30.62 -22.25 1.94
C GLY A 446 31.61 -21.41 1.10
N GLU A 447 31.15 -20.39 0.38
CA GLU A 447 31.96 -19.43 -0.38
C GLU A 447 31.36 -18.01 -0.21
N VAL A 448 32.22 -17.01 -0.05
CA VAL A 448 31.83 -15.59 0.05
C VAL A 448 32.57 -14.81 -1.04
N VAL A 449 31.83 -14.01 -1.81
CA VAL A 449 32.37 -13.09 -2.81
C VAL A 449 32.51 -11.71 -2.18
N LEU A 450 33.72 -11.17 -2.16
CA LEU A 450 34.03 -9.82 -1.68
C LEU A 450 34.13 -8.88 -2.86
N VAL A 451 33.42 -7.76 -2.79
CA VAL A 451 33.35 -6.74 -3.87
C VAL A 451 33.69 -5.38 -3.29
N GLY A 452 34.83 -4.86 -3.65
CA GLY A 452 35.22 -3.48 -3.36
C GLY A 452 34.89 -2.59 -4.56
N ILE A 453 34.15 -1.51 -4.34
CA ILE A 453 33.80 -0.53 -5.37
C ILE A 453 34.24 0.84 -4.90
N ASN A 454 34.98 1.57 -5.74
CA ASN A 454 35.34 2.96 -5.49
C ASN A 454 34.83 3.84 -6.62
N TYR A 455 34.33 5.02 -6.30
CA TYR A 455 34.05 6.07 -7.25
C TYR A 455 35.07 7.18 -7.11
N ASP A 456 35.76 7.51 -8.21
CA ASP A 456 36.71 8.62 -8.31
C ASP A 456 36.02 9.84 -8.90
N LYS A 457 35.91 10.90 -8.10
CA LYS A 457 35.23 12.14 -8.48
C LYS A 457 35.96 12.90 -9.59
N ALA A 458 37.30 12.80 -9.67
CA ALA A 458 38.10 13.55 -10.64
C ALA A 458 37.95 12.93 -12.04
N THR A 459 37.98 11.60 -12.14
CA THR A 459 37.82 10.88 -13.40
C THR A 459 36.38 10.54 -13.74
N LYS A 460 35.49 10.62 -12.73
CA LYS A 460 34.07 10.19 -12.81
C LYS A 460 33.92 8.71 -13.23
N GLN A 461 34.84 7.87 -12.78
CA GLN A 461 34.84 6.44 -13.09
C GLN A 461 34.77 5.59 -11.83
N HIS A 462 34.23 4.38 -11.98
CA HIS A 462 34.27 3.38 -10.92
C HIS A 462 35.43 2.42 -11.14
N GLU A 463 36.02 2.04 -10.02
CA GLU A 463 36.95 0.93 -9.92
C GLU A 463 36.29 -0.20 -9.14
N CYS A 464 36.46 -1.43 -9.59
CA CYS A 464 35.91 -2.61 -8.91
C CYS A 464 36.99 -3.67 -8.74
N LYS A 465 37.07 -4.25 -7.54
CA LYS A 465 37.89 -5.39 -7.23
C LYS A 465 37.02 -6.49 -6.61
N ILE A 466 37.16 -7.73 -7.11
CA ILE A 466 36.38 -8.87 -6.65
C ILE A 466 37.34 -10.00 -6.23
N GLU A 467 37.16 -10.48 -5.01
CA GLU A 467 37.90 -11.62 -4.46
C GLU A 467 36.93 -12.69 -3.95
N LYS A 468 37.33 -13.95 -3.95
CA LYS A 468 36.57 -15.08 -3.43
C LYS A 468 37.26 -15.64 -2.23
N LEU A 469 36.53 -15.77 -1.14
CA LEU A 469 36.94 -16.47 0.06
C LEU A 469 36.27 -17.84 0.11
N LYS A 470 37.07 -18.90 0.27
CA LYS A 470 36.55 -20.20 0.68
C LYS A 470 36.47 -20.20 2.21
N ALA A 471 35.29 -20.47 2.74
CA ALA A 471 35.09 -20.64 4.17
C ALA A 471 35.83 -21.86 4.71
#